data_6761e5f8793c2fc27d7e750d67323582
#
_entry.id   6761e5f8793c2fc27d7e750d67323582
#
_cell.length_a   1.000
_cell.length_b   1.000
_cell.length_c   1.000
_cell.angle_alpha   90.00
_cell.angle_beta   90.00
_cell.angle_gamma   90.00
#
_symmetry.space_group_name_H-M   'P 1'
#
loop_
_entity.id
_entity.type
_entity.pdbx_description
1 polymer ?
#
loop_
_entity_poly.entity_id
_entity_poly.type
_entity_poly.pdbx_seq_one_letter_code
_entity_poly.pdbx_strand_id
1 'polypeptide(L)'
;SKSVYIVGVSASFTDSLVYFTEIQLLDSVRLDKNKMLPERSQYSYQLKNYLENEEGLTNRTCFVYFSNSRKKLQKTINKMKTKYQKGKTLLIREVNPNAFKFKKPEE
;
A
#
# COMPACT_ATOMS: atom_id res chain seq x y z
N SER A 1 -6.21 -9.44 20.76
CA SER A 1 -5.71 -8.47 19.79
C SER A 1 -6.07 -8.89 18.37
N LYS A 2 -6.33 -7.92 17.53
CA LYS A 2 -6.74 -8.16 16.16
C LYS A 2 -5.57 -8.02 15.22
N SER A 3 -5.57 -8.80 14.16
CA SER A 3 -4.59 -8.67 13.11
C SER A 3 -4.76 -7.36 12.36
N VAL A 4 -3.67 -6.85 11.80
CA VAL A 4 -3.70 -5.67 10.95
C VAL A 4 -3.28 -6.08 9.56
N TYR A 5 -4.10 -5.70 8.58
CA TYR A 5 -3.81 -5.92 7.16
C TYR A 5 -3.45 -4.59 6.53
N ILE A 6 -2.53 -4.61 5.57
CA ILE A 6 -2.02 -3.40 4.92
C ILE A 6 -1.92 -3.61 3.43
N VAL A 7 -2.14 -2.53 2.69
CA VAL A 7 -1.91 -2.49 1.26
C VAL A 7 -1.27 -1.15 0.92
N GLY A 8 -0.33 -1.16 -0.01
CA GLY A 8 0.33 0.06 -0.46
C GLY A 8 -0.12 0.44 -1.86
N VAL A 9 -0.18 1.74 -2.10
CA VAL A 9 -0.59 2.30 -3.39
C VAL A 9 0.42 3.36 -3.77
N SER A 10 0.81 3.37 -5.04
CA SER A 10 1.77 4.35 -5.55
C SER A 10 1.25 4.98 -6.84
N ALA A 11 1.32 6.30 -6.91
CA ALA A 11 0.91 7.06 -8.08
C ALA A 11 1.92 8.17 -8.36
N SER A 12 1.87 8.72 -9.57
CA SER A 12 2.78 9.78 -9.95
C SER A 12 2.05 10.80 -10.81
N PHE A 13 2.52 12.05 -10.77
CA PHE A 13 2.02 13.09 -11.66
C PHE A 13 2.71 13.06 -13.02
N THR A 14 3.75 12.25 -13.18
CA THR A 14 4.56 12.22 -14.41
C THR A 14 4.26 11.03 -15.30
N ASP A 15 3.43 10.09 -14.84
CA ASP A 15 3.02 8.95 -15.66
C ASP A 15 1.58 8.54 -15.33
N SER A 16 1.08 7.54 -16.04
CA SER A 16 -0.29 7.06 -15.89
C SER A 16 -0.39 5.74 -15.11
N LEU A 17 0.65 5.38 -14.40
CA LEU A 17 0.70 4.09 -13.69
C LEU A 17 0.31 4.24 -12.23
N VAL A 18 -0.53 3.33 -11.77
CA VAL A 18 -0.87 3.22 -10.34
C VAL A 18 -0.50 1.81 -9.90
N TYR A 19 0.39 1.72 -8.92
CA TYR A 19 0.86 0.43 -8.40
C TYR A 19 0.13 0.08 -7.12
N PHE A 20 -0.30 -1.16 -7.01
CA PHE A 20 -0.91 -1.69 -5.78
C PHE A 20 -0.08 -2.89 -5.31
N THR A 21 0.18 -2.96 -4.02
CA THR A 21 0.68 -4.20 -3.44
C THR A 21 -0.49 -5.15 -3.23
N GLU A 22 -0.22 -6.43 -3.01
CA GLU A 22 -1.24 -7.30 -2.46
C GLU A 22 -1.56 -6.87 -1.04
N ILE A 23 -2.67 -7.35 -0.50
CA ILE A 23 -2.99 -7.16 0.91
C ILE A 23 -2.05 -8.06 1.71
N GLN A 24 -1.38 -7.50 2.71
CA GLN A 24 -0.41 -8.22 3.52
C GLN A 24 -0.81 -8.18 4.99
N LEU A 25 -0.52 -9.24 5.70
CA LEU A 25 -0.73 -9.30 7.15
C LEU A 25 0.54 -8.78 7.83
N LEU A 26 0.36 -7.85 8.77
CA LEU A 26 1.47 -7.35 9.56
C LEU A 26 1.59 -8.14 10.86
N ASP A 27 2.77 -8.71 11.09
CA ASP A 27 3.04 -9.45 12.32
C ASP A 27 3.29 -8.51 13.48
N SER A 28 2.72 -8.84 14.62
CA SER A 28 3.00 -8.15 15.89
C SER A 28 2.69 -6.65 15.86
N VAL A 29 1.69 -6.26 15.09
CA VAL A 29 1.28 -4.86 14.97
C VAL A 29 -0.16 -4.71 15.42
N ARG A 30 -0.44 -3.62 16.13
CA ARG A 30 -1.78 -3.27 16.58
C ARG A 30 -2.10 -1.84 16.17
N LEU A 31 -3.34 -1.60 15.82
CA LEU A 31 -3.82 -0.23 15.67
C LEU A 31 -3.90 0.41 17.05
N ASP A 32 -3.68 1.73 17.11
CA ASP A 32 -3.76 2.43 18.38
C ASP A 32 -5.21 2.64 18.83
N LYS A 33 -5.41 3.35 19.95
CA LYS A 33 -6.73 3.58 20.50
C LYS A 33 -7.66 4.35 19.57
N ASN A 34 -7.09 5.08 18.61
CA ASN A 34 -7.83 5.82 17.60
C ASN A 34 -7.97 5.05 16.30
N LYS A 35 -7.63 3.75 16.31
CA LYS A 35 -7.68 2.86 15.15
C LYS A 35 -6.77 3.30 14.03
N MET A 36 -5.66 3.96 14.37
CA MET A 36 -4.65 4.38 13.40
C MET A 36 -3.45 3.45 13.46
N LEU A 37 -2.77 3.31 12.34
CA LEU A 37 -1.58 2.48 12.26
C LEU A 37 -0.37 3.27 12.76
N PRO A 38 0.27 2.82 13.86
CA PRO A 38 1.48 3.48 14.33
C PRO A 38 2.55 3.50 13.25
N GLU A 39 3.24 4.62 13.11
CA GLU A 39 4.32 4.80 12.18
C GLU A 39 3.93 4.56 10.72
N ARG A 40 2.70 4.93 10.37
CA ARG A 40 2.17 4.73 9.02
C ARG A 40 3.11 5.24 7.93
N SER A 41 3.74 6.40 8.15
CA SER A 41 4.66 6.98 7.17
C SER A 41 5.88 6.11 6.90
N GLN A 42 6.32 5.31 7.87
CA GLN A 42 7.45 4.42 7.67
C GLN A 42 7.10 3.29 6.69
N TYR A 43 5.87 2.80 6.75
CA TYR A 43 5.41 1.79 5.79
C TYR A 43 5.34 2.36 4.37
N SER A 44 4.81 3.58 4.23
CA SER A 44 4.77 4.26 2.94
C SER A 44 6.18 4.44 2.38
N TYR A 45 7.11 4.79 3.24
CA TYR A 45 8.52 4.96 2.86
C TYR A 45 9.13 3.64 2.39
N GLN A 46 8.80 2.52 3.02
CA GLN A 46 9.30 1.22 2.59
C GLN A 46 8.93 0.95 1.13
N LEU A 47 7.67 1.22 0.78
CA LEU A 47 7.22 1.01 -0.60
C LEU A 47 7.92 1.98 -1.56
N LYS A 48 8.01 3.25 -1.19
CA LYS A 48 8.68 4.25 -2.00
C LYS A 48 10.13 3.86 -2.25
N ASN A 49 10.83 3.46 -1.20
CA ASN A 49 12.23 3.06 -1.29
C ASN A 49 12.43 1.86 -2.20
N TYR A 50 11.54 0.86 -2.09
CA TYR A 50 11.58 -0.31 -2.96
C TYR A 50 11.40 0.08 -4.42
N LEU A 51 10.38 0.88 -4.71
CA LEU A 51 10.09 1.27 -6.10
C LEU A 51 11.23 2.09 -6.70
N GLU A 52 11.83 3.00 -5.92
CA GLU A 52 12.95 3.80 -6.42
C GLU A 52 14.20 2.96 -6.64
N ASN A 53 14.58 2.15 -5.67
CA ASN A 53 15.88 1.50 -5.68
C ASN A 53 15.88 0.15 -6.42
N GLU A 54 14.77 -0.57 -6.40
CA GLU A 54 14.70 -1.89 -7.03
C GLU A 54 14.03 -1.87 -8.39
N GLU A 55 13.09 -0.95 -8.60
CA GLU A 55 12.32 -0.88 -9.85
C GLU A 55 12.67 0.35 -10.69
N GLY A 56 13.48 1.25 -10.16
CA GLY A 56 13.86 2.47 -10.88
C GLY A 56 12.72 3.46 -11.07
N LEU A 57 11.67 3.36 -10.26
CA LEU A 57 10.49 4.21 -10.37
C LEU A 57 10.59 5.38 -9.40
N THR A 58 11.00 6.54 -9.91
CA THR A 58 11.15 7.75 -9.11
C THR A 58 9.93 8.67 -9.24
N ASN A 59 9.89 9.72 -8.41
CA ASN A 59 8.84 10.75 -8.45
C ASN A 59 7.45 10.20 -8.21
N ARG A 60 7.32 9.24 -7.31
CA ARG A 60 6.05 8.63 -6.99
C ARG A 60 5.63 8.97 -5.56
N THR A 61 4.33 9.15 -5.37
CA THR A 61 3.74 9.32 -4.04
C THR A 61 3.22 7.97 -3.60
N CYS A 62 3.62 7.55 -2.40
CA CYS A 62 3.20 6.26 -1.85
C CYS A 62 2.41 6.47 -0.57
N PHE A 63 1.34 5.73 -0.41
CA PHE A 63 0.53 5.76 0.80
C PHE A 63 0.00 4.37 1.08
N VAL A 64 -0.43 4.15 2.32
CA VAL A 64 -0.89 2.83 2.74
C VAL A 64 -2.31 2.93 3.28
N TYR A 65 -3.05 1.87 3.08
CA TYR A 65 -4.37 1.64 3.66
C TYR A 65 -4.28 0.42 4.56
N PHE A 66 -5.06 0.40 5.62
CA PHE A 66 -4.96 -0.67 6.62
C PHE A 66 -6.31 -0.91 7.27
N SER A 67 -6.48 -2.10 7.82
CA SER A 67 -7.72 -2.47 8.51
C SER A 67 -7.47 -3.72 9.35
N ASN A 68 -8.25 -3.88 10.42
CA ASN A 68 -8.30 -5.15 11.13
C ASN A 68 -9.12 -6.21 10.36
N SER A 69 -9.86 -5.79 9.35
CA SER A 69 -10.66 -6.69 8.53
C SER A 69 -10.11 -6.76 7.11
N ARG A 70 -9.57 -7.93 6.76
CA ARG A 70 -9.08 -8.15 5.39
C ARG A 70 -10.19 -7.94 4.37
N LYS A 71 -11.39 -8.39 4.69
CA LYS A 71 -12.54 -8.28 3.80
C LYS A 71 -12.91 -6.82 3.53
N LYS A 72 -12.93 -5.99 4.57
CA LYS A 72 -13.22 -4.56 4.42
C LYS A 72 -12.15 -3.87 3.61
N LEU A 73 -10.88 -4.20 3.86
CA LEU A 73 -9.77 -3.61 3.10
C LEU A 73 -9.87 -4.01 1.64
N GLN A 74 -10.20 -5.27 1.34
CA GLN A 74 -10.36 -5.72 -0.03
C GLN A 74 -11.47 -4.94 -0.75
N LYS A 75 -12.59 -4.68 -0.07
CA LYS A 75 -13.68 -3.89 -0.65
C LYS A 75 -13.22 -2.47 -0.97
N THR A 76 -12.47 -1.86 -0.05
CA THR A 76 -11.94 -0.50 -0.26
C THR A 76 -11.03 -0.47 -1.47
N ILE A 77 -10.11 -1.43 -1.58
CA ILE A 77 -9.17 -1.50 -2.70
C ILE A 77 -9.89 -1.76 -4.02
N ASN A 78 -10.89 -2.63 -4.02
CA ASN A 78 -11.67 -2.90 -5.24
C ASN A 78 -12.37 -1.63 -5.73
N LYS A 79 -12.93 -0.84 -4.82
CA LYS A 79 -13.57 0.43 -5.18
C LYS A 79 -12.56 1.42 -5.76
N MET A 80 -11.38 1.49 -5.18
CA MET A 80 -10.31 2.35 -5.68
C MET A 80 -9.88 1.96 -7.08
N LYS A 81 -9.65 0.66 -7.30
CA LYS A 81 -9.26 0.17 -8.62
C LYS A 81 -10.32 0.46 -9.66
N THR A 82 -11.59 0.23 -9.34
CA THR A 82 -12.68 0.54 -10.24
C THR A 82 -12.71 2.02 -10.60
N LYS A 83 -12.53 2.88 -9.61
CA LYS A 83 -12.53 4.32 -9.81
C LYS A 83 -11.39 4.75 -10.74
N TYR A 84 -10.18 4.20 -10.53
CA TYR A 84 -9.03 4.55 -11.37
C TYR A 84 -9.21 4.04 -12.81
N GLN A 85 -9.77 2.85 -12.98
CA GLN A 85 -9.99 2.27 -14.30
C GLN A 85 -11.09 2.97 -15.09
N LYS A 86 -12.05 3.56 -14.40
CA LYS A 86 -13.22 4.17 -15.02
C LYS A 86 -12.85 5.31 -15.96
N GLY A 87 -11.81 6.06 -15.64
CA GLY A 87 -11.36 7.18 -16.47
C GLY A 87 -10.58 6.75 -17.70
N LYS A 88 -10.15 5.50 -17.78
CA LYS A 88 -9.35 4.91 -18.88
C LYS A 88 -8.03 5.63 -19.14
N THR A 89 -7.60 6.50 -18.22
CA THR A 89 -6.34 7.22 -18.34
C THR A 89 -5.25 6.66 -17.45
N LEU A 90 -5.63 5.85 -16.44
CA LEU A 90 -4.68 5.25 -15.52
C LEU A 90 -4.61 3.75 -15.74
N LEU A 91 -3.39 3.22 -15.65
CA LEU A 91 -3.13 1.79 -15.79
C LEU A 91 -2.72 1.24 -14.43
N ILE A 92 -3.41 0.20 -14.00
CA ILE A 92 -3.12 -0.45 -12.73
C ILE A 92 -2.05 -1.50 -12.93
N ARG A 93 -1.04 -1.48 -12.05
CA ARG A 93 0.07 -2.43 -12.03
C ARG A 93 0.17 -3.04 -10.65
N GLU A 94 0.66 -4.25 -10.59
CA GLU A 94 0.89 -4.93 -9.32
C GLU A 94 2.35 -4.83 -8.92
N VAL A 95 2.60 -4.57 -7.64
CA VAL A 95 3.94 -4.71 -7.07
C VAL A 95 4.18 -6.21 -6.91
N ASN A 96 5.34 -6.69 -7.35
CA ASN A 96 5.67 -8.10 -7.25
C ASN A 96 5.62 -8.58 -5.79
N PRO A 97 4.68 -9.46 -5.42
CA PRO A 97 4.52 -9.89 -4.03
C PRO A 97 5.70 -10.70 -3.51
N ASN A 98 6.50 -11.27 -4.39
CA ASN A 98 7.70 -12.02 -3.98
C ASN A 98 8.89 -11.11 -3.72
N ALA A 99 8.85 -9.89 -4.21
CA ALA A 99 9.95 -8.95 -4.10
C ALA A 99 9.75 -7.92 -2.99
N PHE A 100 8.52 -7.64 -2.61
CA PHE A 100 8.24 -6.61 -1.62
C PHE A 100 7.27 -7.08 -0.54
N LYS A 101 7.69 -6.93 0.72
CA LYS A 101 6.85 -7.18 1.90
C LYS A 101 7.03 -6.04 2.87
N PHE A 102 5.93 -5.53 3.39
CA PHE A 102 5.98 -4.57 4.49
C PHE A 102 6.53 -5.24 5.75
N LYS A 103 7.28 -4.47 6.52
CA LYS A 103 7.84 -4.94 7.79
C LYS A 103 7.57 -3.92 8.87
N LYS A 104 7.29 -4.41 10.08
CA LYS A 104 7.17 -3.54 11.22
C LYS A 104 8.46 -2.75 11.38
N PRO A 105 8.39 -1.40 11.47
CA PRO A 105 9.59 -0.60 11.66
C PRO A 105 10.31 -0.98 12.95
N GLU A 106 11.62 -0.93 12.92
CA GLU A 106 12.44 -1.18 14.12
C GLU A 106 12.36 0.02 15.04
N GLU A 107 12.37 -0.28 16.34
CA GLU A 107 12.34 0.75 17.36
C GLU A 107 13.75 1.27 17.66
#